data_e2390d459a06bb2379fdeac07168428c
#
_entry.id   e2390d459a06bb2379fdeac07168428c
#
_cell.length_a   1.000
_cell.length_b   1.000
_cell.length_c   1.000
_cell.angle_alpha   90.00
_cell.angle_beta   90.00
_cell.angle_gamma   90.00
#
_symmetry.space_group_name_H-M   'P 1'
#
loop_
_entity.id
_entity.type
_entity.pdbx_description
1 polymer ?
#
loop_
_entity_poly.entity_id
_entity_poly.type
_entity_poly.pdbx_seq_one_letter_code
_entity_poly.pdbx_strand_id
1 'polypeptide(L)'
;MPGRGRKYTFDHPTMNDTSPPPGPQAPELTHAQFVTWLREVAPYVHAHRGRTFVVGFGGELIDDGRLDALVHDLSLLQALGIRLVLVHGSRPQVQRLLALKNVPSEFVGGVRITDRASLECAKEAAGAIRLGIEAAFSQGLPNTPMANSRIRIVSGNFVVARPVGILHGVDAQHTGVVRKVDIDAIRASLDNGYLVLLPPLGFSPTGEAFNLTMQDVAASTAIAMRADKFILMGASDGVRTRSGEFYSEISAGDAERMTANQEIDPACAADLGYLLKACRGGVSRAHLIPARLDGGLMIDLFTHDGVGTMLTPSDLEALREASADDVGAVLRLLAPLEEDGTLVKRPRELIEREIAQFSVLEHDGVIFGCAALIPFAPEGMAEMACLNVHPEYRELGDGERLLRHIEARARALGCRRLFVLTTRTTHWFLKRGFTIAAVEDLPAERQRLYNWQRRSQILIKNL
;
A
#
# COMPACT_ATOMS: atom_id res chain seq x y z
N MET A 1 9.21 72.92 -34.78
CA MET A 1 7.77 72.95 -34.45
C MET A 1 7.37 71.53 -34.11
N PRO A 2 6.94 71.22 -32.88
CA PRO A 2 6.60 69.87 -32.49
C PRO A 2 5.13 69.56 -32.73
N GLY A 3 4.87 68.36 -33.30
CA GLY A 3 3.55 67.85 -33.60
C GLY A 3 2.80 67.42 -32.35
N ARG A 4 1.54 67.87 -32.25
CA ARG A 4 0.61 67.50 -31.14
C ARG A 4 0.10 66.09 -31.31
N GLY A 5 0.45 65.22 -30.39
CA GLY A 5 -0.20 63.91 -30.24
C GLY A 5 -1.60 64.05 -29.65
N ARG A 6 -2.61 63.52 -30.34
CA ARG A 6 -3.99 63.36 -29.81
C ARG A 6 -4.03 62.18 -28.81
N LYS A 7 -4.39 62.49 -27.56
CA LYS A 7 -4.80 61.45 -26.57
C LYS A 7 -6.22 61.04 -26.86
N TYR A 8 -6.45 59.77 -27.18
CA TYR A 8 -7.77 59.18 -27.17
C TYR A 8 -8.02 58.62 -25.75
N THR A 9 -8.94 59.19 -25.03
CA THR A 9 -9.51 58.60 -23.80
C THR A 9 -10.64 57.66 -24.22
N PHE A 10 -10.45 56.38 -23.97
CA PHE A 10 -11.56 55.43 -24.03
C PHE A 10 -12.19 55.37 -22.65
N ASP A 11 -13.44 55.83 -22.53
CA ASP A 11 -14.30 55.56 -21.39
C ASP A 11 -14.68 54.08 -21.42
N HIS A 12 -14.13 53.29 -20.51
CA HIS A 12 -14.62 51.93 -20.24
C HIS A 12 -15.77 52.04 -19.24
N PRO A 13 -16.95 51.42 -19.54
CA PRO A 13 -17.99 51.27 -18.53
C PRO A 13 -17.46 50.40 -17.41
N THR A 14 -17.65 50.82 -16.18
CA THR A 14 -17.38 50.05 -14.96
C THR A 14 -18.20 48.78 -14.98
N MET A 15 -17.57 47.62 -15.30
CA MET A 15 -18.15 46.32 -15.03
C MET A 15 -18.24 46.14 -13.52
N ASN A 16 -19.46 45.92 -13.03
CA ASN A 16 -19.67 45.48 -11.68
C ASN A 16 -18.88 44.18 -11.47
N ASP A 17 -17.95 44.24 -10.54
CA ASP A 17 -17.18 43.09 -10.08
C ASP A 17 -18.10 42.11 -9.34
N THR A 18 -18.64 41.12 -10.05
CA THR A 18 -19.37 40.00 -9.49
C THR A 18 -18.44 38.82 -9.32
N SER A 19 -17.26 39.04 -8.73
CA SER A 19 -16.42 37.92 -8.29
C SER A 19 -17.19 37.11 -7.24
N PRO A 20 -17.33 35.80 -7.38
CA PRO A 20 -17.94 34.97 -6.36
C PRO A 20 -17.13 35.11 -5.05
N PRO A 21 -17.79 35.02 -3.88
CA PRO A 21 -17.09 35.12 -2.61
C PRO A 21 -15.99 34.03 -2.56
N PRO A 22 -14.82 34.34 -1.98
CA PRO A 22 -13.74 33.37 -1.86
C PRO A 22 -14.27 32.15 -1.11
N GLY A 23 -14.15 30.97 -1.73
CA GLY A 23 -14.45 29.70 -1.08
C GLY A 23 -13.61 29.53 0.19
N PRO A 24 -13.98 28.63 1.10
CA PRO A 24 -13.22 28.41 2.32
C PRO A 24 -11.76 28.14 1.96
N GLN A 25 -10.88 29.05 2.40
CA GLN A 25 -9.43 28.90 2.20
C GLN A 25 -9.00 27.63 2.92
N ALA A 26 -8.33 26.73 2.20
CA ALA A 26 -7.68 25.58 2.82
C ALA A 26 -6.76 26.07 3.95
N PRO A 27 -6.68 25.38 5.10
CA PRO A 27 -5.85 25.81 6.20
C PRO A 27 -4.39 25.90 5.71
N GLU A 28 -3.79 27.09 5.83
CA GLU A 28 -2.38 27.29 5.50
C GLU A 28 -1.52 26.40 6.42
N LEU A 29 -0.80 25.45 5.83
CA LEU A 29 0.18 24.66 6.55
C LEU A 29 1.26 25.61 7.11
N THR A 30 1.47 25.58 8.42
CA THR A 30 2.58 26.30 9.04
C THR A 30 3.92 25.71 8.56
N HIS A 31 4.98 26.51 8.53
CA HIS A 31 6.32 26.01 8.18
C HIS A 31 6.76 24.81 9.02
N ALA A 32 6.41 24.79 10.30
CA ALA A 32 6.72 23.67 11.20
C ALA A 32 5.98 22.37 10.81
N GLN A 33 4.70 22.47 10.49
CA GLN A 33 3.90 21.33 10.03
C GLN A 33 4.43 20.77 8.70
N PHE A 34 4.79 21.64 7.76
CA PHE A 34 5.40 21.24 6.50
C PHE A 34 6.72 20.47 6.71
N VAL A 35 7.61 20.99 7.56
CA VAL A 35 8.89 20.32 7.86
C VAL A 35 8.69 18.98 8.55
N THR A 36 7.75 18.90 9.49
CA THR A 36 7.41 17.64 10.17
C THR A 36 6.90 16.62 9.17
N TRP A 37 5.91 16.98 8.36
CA TRP A 37 5.37 16.10 7.33
C TRP A 37 6.44 15.62 6.35
N LEU A 38 7.32 16.51 5.87
CA LEU A 38 8.40 16.14 4.94
C LEU A 38 9.39 15.12 5.57
N ARG A 39 9.62 15.21 6.89
CA ARG A 39 10.45 14.25 7.62
C ARG A 39 9.76 12.89 7.78
N GLU A 40 8.46 12.88 7.99
CA GLU A 40 7.64 11.66 8.09
C GLU A 40 7.57 10.91 6.76
N VAL A 41 7.58 11.62 5.62
CA VAL A 41 7.59 11.04 4.29
C VAL A 41 8.97 10.45 3.91
N ALA A 42 10.07 10.93 4.49
CA ALA A 42 11.43 10.54 4.09
C ALA A 42 11.69 9.00 4.13
N PRO A 43 11.23 8.22 5.12
CA PRO A 43 11.40 6.76 5.11
C PRO A 43 10.77 6.09 3.89
N TYR A 44 9.59 6.53 3.48
CA TYR A 44 8.90 6.01 2.29
C TYR A 44 9.65 6.34 1.01
N VAL A 45 10.20 7.57 0.89
CA VAL A 45 11.04 7.96 -0.25
C VAL A 45 12.25 7.04 -0.37
N HIS A 46 12.92 6.73 0.74
CA HIS A 46 14.05 5.79 0.75
C HIS A 46 13.62 4.37 0.38
N ALA A 47 12.49 3.89 0.87
CA ALA A 47 11.97 2.57 0.58
C ALA A 47 11.54 2.39 -0.89
N HIS A 48 11.03 3.46 -1.51
CA HIS A 48 10.48 3.40 -2.87
C HIS A 48 11.47 3.76 -3.97
N ARG A 49 12.56 4.43 -3.64
CA ARG A 49 13.57 4.86 -4.61
C ARG A 49 14.16 3.68 -5.39
N GLY A 50 14.16 3.77 -6.71
CA GLY A 50 14.64 2.71 -7.62
C GLY A 50 13.69 1.53 -7.78
N ARG A 51 12.56 1.51 -7.06
CA ARG A 51 11.54 0.46 -7.16
C ARG A 51 10.71 0.62 -8.43
N THR A 52 10.13 -0.49 -8.88
CA THR A 52 9.27 -0.52 -10.07
C THR A 52 7.83 -0.68 -9.66
N PHE A 53 6.99 0.29 -10.02
CA PHE A 53 5.55 0.26 -9.77
C PHE A 53 4.79 0.14 -11.09
N VAL A 54 3.77 -0.70 -11.08
CA VAL A 54 2.81 -0.80 -12.19
C VAL A 54 1.50 -0.20 -11.74
N VAL A 55 1.05 0.86 -12.43
CA VAL A 55 -0.17 1.60 -12.10
C VAL A 55 -1.18 1.42 -13.23
N GLY A 56 -2.31 0.77 -12.91
CA GLY A 56 -3.44 0.62 -13.83
C GLY A 56 -4.57 1.58 -13.46
N PHE A 57 -5.15 2.28 -14.44
CA PHE A 57 -6.29 3.16 -14.25
C PHE A 57 -7.29 3.09 -15.41
N GLY A 58 -8.57 3.20 -15.06
CA GLY A 58 -9.65 3.14 -16.03
C GLY A 58 -9.75 4.36 -16.92
N GLY A 59 -10.39 4.21 -18.09
CA GLY A 59 -10.70 5.32 -18.97
C GLY A 59 -11.69 6.32 -18.37
N GLU A 60 -12.41 5.92 -17.34
CA GLU A 60 -13.33 6.73 -16.54
C GLU A 60 -12.60 7.91 -15.89
N LEU A 61 -11.39 7.69 -15.36
CA LEU A 61 -10.56 8.74 -14.77
C LEU A 61 -10.27 9.88 -15.76
N ILE A 62 -10.07 9.54 -17.03
CA ILE A 62 -9.82 10.51 -18.09
C ILE A 62 -11.10 11.30 -18.42
N ASP A 63 -12.23 10.60 -18.54
CA ASP A 63 -13.53 11.21 -18.82
C ASP A 63 -14.00 12.15 -17.69
N ASP A 64 -13.62 11.82 -16.46
CA ASP A 64 -13.88 12.66 -15.26
C ASP A 64 -12.95 13.90 -15.17
N GLY A 65 -12.04 14.10 -16.14
CA GLY A 65 -11.12 15.24 -16.16
C GLY A 65 -10.00 15.19 -15.11
N ARG A 66 -9.67 14.01 -14.59
CA ARG A 66 -8.68 13.82 -13.50
C ARG A 66 -7.28 13.46 -13.99
N LEU A 67 -7.08 13.42 -15.31
CA LEU A 67 -5.80 13.04 -15.89
C LEU A 67 -4.66 13.98 -15.44
N ASP A 68 -4.90 15.28 -15.39
CA ASP A 68 -3.86 16.25 -15.02
C ASP A 68 -3.38 16.05 -13.57
N ALA A 69 -4.30 15.82 -12.63
CA ALA A 69 -3.96 15.53 -11.24
C ALA A 69 -3.12 14.23 -11.13
N LEU A 70 -3.52 13.17 -11.81
CA LEU A 70 -2.75 11.92 -11.85
C LEU A 70 -1.36 12.13 -12.47
N VAL A 71 -1.24 12.92 -13.52
CA VAL A 71 0.04 13.25 -14.16
C VAL A 71 0.96 14.00 -13.20
N HIS A 72 0.42 14.89 -12.38
CA HIS A 72 1.19 15.59 -11.33
C HIS A 72 1.73 14.60 -10.28
N ASP A 73 0.90 13.69 -9.80
CA ASP A 73 1.30 12.64 -8.84
C ASP A 73 2.41 11.74 -9.43
N LEU A 74 2.19 11.23 -10.64
CA LEU A 74 3.15 10.36 -11.33
C LEU A 74 4.48 11.07 -11.63
N SER A 75 4.42 12.35 -11.95
CA SER A 75 5.63 13.17 -12.17
C SER A 75 6.44 13.32 -10.90
N LEU A 76 5.76 13.51 -9.77
CA LEU A 76 6.41 13.57 -8.47
C LEU A 76 7.03 12.21 -8.10
N LEU A 77 6.33 11.10 -8.31
CA LEU A 77 6.87 9.76 -8.08
C LEU A 77 8.14 9.49 -8.91
N GLN A 78 8.14 9.89 -10.18
CA GLN A 78 9.33 9.76 -11.03
C GLN A 78 10.48 10.65 -10.54
N ALA A 79 10.19 11.88 -10.12
CA ALA A 79 11.20 12.77 -9.55
C ALA A 79 11.82 12.22 -8.26
N LEU A 80 11.07 11.46 -7.48
CA LEU A 80 11.54 10.73 -6.30
C LEU A 80 12.35 9.46 -6.65
N GLY A 81 12.47 9.13 -7.93
CA GLY A 81 13.27 8.03 -8.43
C GLY A 81 12.55 6.70 -8.53
N ILE A 82 11.22 6.69 -8.53
CA ILE A 82 10.39 5.50 -8.75
C ILE A 82 10.29 5.22 -10.25
N ARG A 83 10.41 3.96 -10.66
CA ARG A 83 10.27 3.51 -12.04
C ARG A 83 8.83 3.14 -12.33
N LEU A 84 8.19 3.78 -13.31
CA LEU A 84 6.75 3.69 -13.53
C LEU A 84 6.42 2.99 -14.84
N VAL A 85 5.54 1.99 -14.76
CA VAL A 85 4.81 1.42 -15.89
C VAL A 85 3.34 1.75 -15.71
N LEU A 86 2.76 2.49 -16.64
CA LEU A 86 1.37 2.89 -16.63
C LEU A 86 0.57 2.01 -17.58
N VAL A 87 -0.64 1.64 -17.17
CA VAL A 87 -1.59 0.90 -18.00
C VAL A 87 -2.92 1.63 -17.99
N HIS A 88 -3.31 2.20 -19.11
CA HIS A 88 -4.60 2.90 -19.19
C HIS A 88 -5.72 2.00 -19.66
N GLY A 89 -6.94 2.24 -19.18
CA GLY A 89 -8.16 1.69 -19.72
C GLY A 89 -8.73 2.55 -20.85
N SER A 90 -9.72 2.02 -21.59
CA SER A 90 -10.41 2.73 -22.66
C SER A 90 -11.88 2.34 -22.78
N ARG A 91 -12.43 1.64 -21.79
CA ARG A 91 -13.79 1.07 -21.87
C ARG A 91 -14.88 2.10 -22.18
N PRO A 92 -14.98 3.26 -21.49
CA PRO A 92 -16.02 4.24 -21.78
C PRO A 92 -15.82 4.91 -23.13
N GLN A 93 -14.58 5.19 -23.56
CA GLN A 93 -14.29 5.79 -24.86
C GLN A 93 -14.63 4.85 -26.01
N VAL A 94 -14.31 3.56 -25.87
CA VAL A 94 -14.73 2.52 -26.85
C VAL A 94 -16.25 2.46 -26.93
N GLN A 95 -16.95 2.47 -25.77
CA GLN A 95 -18.41 2.43 -25.76
C GLN A 95 -19.03 3.64 -26.48
N ARG A 96 -18.45 4.81 -26.30
CA ARG A 96 -18.88 6.05 -27.00
C ARG A 96 -18.66 5.97 -28.49
N LEU A 97 -17.53 5.47 -28.96
CA LEU A 97 -17.22 5.28 -30.36
C LEU A 97 -18.15 4.26 -31.02
N LEU A 98 -18.43 3.15 -30.34
CA LEU A 98 -19.40 2.15 -30.81
C LEU A 98 -20.79 2.75 -30.99
N ALA A 99 -21.25 3.53 -30.01
CA ALA A 99 -22.54 4.22 -30.09
C ALA A 99 -22.57 5.23 -31.24
N LEU A 100 -21.54 6.03 -31.44
CA LEU A 100 -21.43 7.00 -32.55
C LEU A 100 -21.42 6.33 -33.92
N LYS A 101 -20.82 5.15 -34.05
CA LYS A 101 -20.73 4.38 -35.28
C LYS A 101 -21.91 3.41 -35.49
N ASN A 102 -22.87 3.38 -34.55
CA ASN A 102 -24.00 2.45 -34.53
C ASN A 102 -23.55 0.97 -34.57
N VAL A 103 -22.45 0.63 -33.93
CA VAL A 103 -21.94 -0.73 -33.81
C VAL A 103 -22.49 -1.35 -32.50
N PRO A 104 -23.19 -2.50 -32.58
CA PRO A 104 -23.69 -3.17 -31.37
C PRO A 104 -22.54 -3.64 -30.48
N SER A 105 -22.78 -3.66 -29.17
CA SER A 105 -21.81 -4.12 -28.19
C SER A 105 -22.38 -5.30 -27.42
N GLU A 106 -21.77 -6.45 -27.56
CA GLU A 106 -22.19 -7.69 -26.90
C GLU A 106 -21.23 -8.06 -25.78
N PHE A 107 -21.78 -8.65 -24.70
CA PHE A 107 -21.00 -9.12 -23.53
C PHE A 107 -21.41 -10.54 -23.17
N VAL A 108 -20.43 -11.37 -22.85
CA VAL A 108 -20.64 -12.73 -22.33
C VAL A 108 -19.79 -12.87 -21.06
N GLY A 109 -20.44 -13.17 -19.91
CA GLY A 109 -19.75 -13.29 -18.64
C GLY A 109 -18.99 -12.00 -18.21
N GLY A 110 -19.50 -10.81 -18.58
CA GLY A 110 -18.85 -9.53 -18.29
C GLY A 110 -17.70 -9.15 -19.26
N VAL A 111 -17.33 -10.05 -20.16
CA VAL A 111 -16.30 -9.84 -21.18
C VAL A 111 -16.96 -9.39 -22.49
N ARG A 112 -16.45 -8.31 -23.10
CA ARG A 112 -16.93 -7.81 -24.39
C ARG A 112 -16.54 -8.80 -25.50
N ILE A 113 -17.47 -9.17 -26.36
CA ILE A 113 -17.16 -9.81 -27.62
C ILE A 113 -16.65 -8.73 -28.57
N THR A 114 -15.42 -8.89 -29.02
CA THR A 114 -14.75 -7.87 -29.84
C THR A 114 -14.74 -8.33 -31.30
N ASP A 115 -15.76 -7.95 -32.05
CA ASP A 115 -15.76 -8.13 -33.49
C ASP A 115 -14.78 -7.15 -34.19
N ARG A 116 -14.63 -7.24 -35.48
CA ARG A 116 -13.72 -6.40 -36.25
C ARG A 116 -14.02 -4.90 -36.10
N ALA A 117 -15.29 -4.51 -36.08
CA ALA A 117 -15.69 -3.11 -35.96
C ALA A 117 -15.40 -2.58 -34.52
N SER A 118 -15.68 -3.41 -33.52
CA SER A 118 -15.34 -3.12 -32.13
C SER A 118 -13.82 -3.01 -31.89
N LEU A 119 -13.03 -3.85 -32.58
CA LEU A 119 -11.56 -3.76 -32.49
C LEU A 119 -11.04 -2.43 -33.06
N GLU A 120 -11.58 -1.96 -34.19
CA GLU A 120 -11.20 -0.67 -34.77
C GLU A 120 -11.56 0.50 -33.80
N CYS A 121 -12.71 0.44 -33.14
CA CYS A 121 -13.06 1.42 -32.10
C CYS A 121 -12.10 1.34 -30.92
N ALA A 122 -11.65 0.15 -30.48
CA ALA A 122 -10.69 -0.02 -29.42
C ALA A 122 -9.31 0.57 -29.77
N LYS A 123 -8.84 0.37 -31.00
CA LYS A 123 -7.59 0.97 -31.49
C LYS A 123 -7.65 2.49 -31.53
N GLU A 124 -8.76 3.04 -32.06
CA GLU A 124 -8.98 4.48 -32.14
C GLU A 124 -9.01 5.12 -30.74
N ALA A 125 -9.78 4.54 -29.81
CA ALA A 125 -9.83 5.01 -28.42
C ALA A 125 -8.46 4.95 -27.73
N ALA A 126 -7.75 3.83 -27.84
CA ALA A 126 -6.44 3.66 -27.23
C ALA A 126 -5.41 4.63 -27.81
N GLY A 127 -5.45 4.89 -29.13
CA GLY A 127 -4.58 5.86 -29.78
C GLY A 127 -4.83 7.29 -29.30
N ALA A 128 -6.10 7.70 -29.21
CA ALA A 128 -6.48 9.03 -28.72
C ALA A 128 -6.07 9.23 -27.25
N ILE A 129 -6.32 8.24 -26.39
CA ILE A 129 -5.93 8.29 -24.99
C ILE A 129 -4.41 8.39 -24.83
N ARG A 130 -3.65 7.57 -25.57
CA ARG A 130 -2.19 7.62 -25.54
C ARG A 130 -1.67 9.01 -25.85
N LEU A 131 -2.13 9.62 -26.96
CA LEU A 131 -1.73 10.96 -27.36
C LEU A 131 -2.14 12.02 -26.32
N GLY A 132 -3.32 11.87 -25.69
CA GLY A 132 -3.76 12.73 -24.60
C GLY A 132 -2.84 12.65 -23.37
N ILE A 133 -2.42 11.44 -22.98
CA ILE A 133 -1.49 11.23 -21.87
C ILE A 133 -0.10 11.81 -22.23
N GLU A 134 0.41 11.54 -23.44
CA GLU A 134 1.70 12.11 -23.90
C GLU A 134 1.66 13.63 -23.88
N ALA A 135 0.55 14.25 -24.30
CA ALA A 135 0.36 15.70 -24.25
C ALA A 135 0.36 16.24 -22.81
N ALA A 136 -0.35 15.55 -21.89
CA ALA A 136 -0.41 15.95 -20.50
C ALA A 136 0.97 15.91 -19.82
N PHE A 137 1.79 14.89 -20.08
CA PHE A 137 3.18 14.81 -19.59
C PHE A 137 4.15 15.75 -20.32
N SER A 138 3.76 16.32 -21.46
CA SER A 138 4.56 17.32 -22.18
C SER A 138 4.37 18.75 -21.66
N GLN A 139 3.43 18.95 -20.73
CA GLN A 139 3.23 20.23 -20.07
C GLN A 139 4.46 20.57 -19.21
N GLY A 140 4.87 21.83 -19.18
CA GLY A 140 6.01 22.31 -18.40
C GLY A 140 5.72 23.67 -17.80
N LEU A 141 4.45 23.93 -17.44
CA LEU A 141 4.01 25.24 -16.96
C LEU A 141 4.69 25.59 -15.63
N PRO A 142 5.18 26.85 -15.47
CA PRO A 142 5.70 27.35 -14.20
C PRO A 142 4.66 27.22 -13.09
N ASN A 143 5.12 27.00 -11.86
CA ASN A 143 4.27 26.84 -10.66
C ASN A 143 3.35 25.61 -10.66
N THR A 144 3.66 24.61 -11.45
CA THR A 144 3.02 23.28 -11.39
C THR A 144 4.06 22.22 -11.01
N PRO A 145 3.66 21.04 -10.53
CA PRO A 145 4.56 19.89 -10.31
C PRO A 145 5.35 19.49 -11.56
N MET A 146 4.88 19.91 -12.74
CA MET A 146 5.53 19.68 -14.04
C MET A 146 6.63 20.69 -14.39
N ALA A 147 6.79 21.77 -13.60
CA ALA A 147 7.82 22.78 -13.86
C ALA A 147 9.22 22.13 -13.86
N ASN A 148 9.97 22.35 -14.94
CA ASN A 148 11.28 21.75 -15.19
C ASN A 148 11.30 20.20 -15.31
N SER A 149 10.16 19.53 -15.34
CA SER A 149 10.11 18.10 -15.61
C SER A 149 10.54 17.80 -17.06
N ARG A 150 11.23 16.68 -17.25
CA ARG A 150 11.65 16.19 -18.58
C ARG A 150 11.22 14.74 -18.75
N ILE A 151 9.95 14.47 -18.47
CA ILE A 151 9.42 13.10 -18.52
C ILE A 151 9.26 12.68 -19.97
N ARG A 152 9.82 11.53 -20.30
CA ARG A 152 9.66 10.89 -21.61
C ARG A 152 8.79 9.67 -21.46
N ILE A 153 7.79 9.54 -22.31
CA ILE A 153 6.90 8.38 -22.35
C ILE A 153 7.27 7.52 -23.56
N VAL A 154 7.32 6.21 -23.33
CA VAL A 154 7.50 5.21 -24.38
C VAL A 154 6.30 4.28 -24.38
N SER A 155 5.69 4.09 -25.53
CA SER A 155 4.63 3.13 -25.78
C SER A 155 4.99 2.29 -27.01
N GLY A 156 4.61 1.00 -27.02
CA GLY A 156 4.97 0.12 -28.11
C GLY A 156 4.28 -1.26 -28.02
N ASN A 157 4.76 -2.22 -28.81
CA ASN A 157 4.25 -3.58 -28.89
C ASN A 157 4.83 -4.51 -27.81
N PHE A 158 4.87 -4.03 -26.57
CA PHE A 158 5.42 -4.78 -25.43
C PHE A 158 4.56 -5.97 -24.99
N VAL A 159 3.29 -6.02 -25.37
CA VAL A 159 2.34 -7.03 -24.93
C VAL A 159 2.01 -7.98 -26.07
N VAL A 160 2.41 -9.25 -25.92
CA VAL A 160 1.99 -10.34 -26.80
C VAL A 160 0.67 -10.91 -26.29
N ALA A 161 -0.34 -10.94 -27.15
CA ALA A 161 -1.68 -11.44 -26.82
C ALA A 161 -1.96 -12.79 -27.49
N ARG A 162 -2.99 -13.45 -26.99
CA ARG A 162 -3.65 -14.59 -27.62
C ARG A 162 -5.16 -14.42 -27.51
N PRO A 163 -5.95 -15.00 -28.43
CA PRO A 163 -7.41 -14.96 -28.31
C PRO A 163 -7.89 -15.65 -27.03
N VAL A 164 -8.99 -15.17 -26.47
CA VAL A 164 -9.71 -15.86 -25.40
C VAL A 164 -10.33 -17.17 -25.94
N GLY A 165 -10.77 -17.16 -27.19
CA GLY A 165 -11.46 -18.28 -27.83
C GLY A 165 -12.96 -18.28 -27.54
N ILE A 166 -13.53 -19.46 -27.28
CA ILE A 166 -14.97 -19.63 -27.07
C ILE A 166 -15.31 -19.44 -25.59
N LEU A 167 -16.18 -18.47 -25.27
CA LEU A 167 -16.71 -18.20 -23.93
C LEU A 167 -18.19 -18.60 -23.89
N HIS A 168 -18.56 -19.54 -23.03
CA HIS A 168 -19.93 -20.02 -22.86
C HIS A 168 -20.64 -20.35 -24.22
N GLY A 169 -19.87 -20.95 -25.14
CA GLY A 169 -20.38 -21.32 -26.47
C GLY A 169 -20.37 -20.19 -27.52
N VAL A 170 -19.90 -18.99 -27.18
CA VAL A 170 -19.79 -17.83 -28.08
C VAL A 170 -18.33 -17.55 -28.42
N ASP A 171 -17.99 -17.38 -29.70
CA ASP A 171 -16.65 -16.99 -30.11
C ASP A 171 -16.39 -15.52 -29.73
N ALA A 172 -15.38 -15.31 -28.88
CA ALA A 172 -14.98 -13.99 -28.40
C ALA A 172 -14.20 -13.18 -29.47
N GLN A 173 -13.90 -13.76 -30.62
CA GLN A 173 -13.23 -13.15 -31.78
C GLN A 173 -11.89 -12.47 -31.41
N HIS A 174 -11.80 -11.14 -31.55
CA HIS A 174 -10.59 -10.36 -31.23
C HIS A 174 -10.49 -9.98 -29.75
N THR A 175 -11.28 -10.56 -28.86
CA THR A 175 -11.07 -10.44 -27.43
C THR A 175 -9.92 -11.34 -27.04
N GLY A 176 -8.93 -10.77 -26.37
CA GLY A 176 -7.68 -11.47 -26.00
C GLY A 176 -7.37 -11.43 -24.52
N VAL A 177 -6.35 -12.20 -24.19
CA VAL A 177 -5.66 -12.17 -22.90
C VAL A 177 -4.16 -12.05 -23.12
N VAL A 178 -3.45 -11.54 -22.13
CA VAL A 178 -1.98 -11.45 -22.18
C VAL A 178 -1.37 -12.85 -22.23
N ARG A 179 -0.51 -13.09 -23.22
CA ARG A 179 0.28 -14.32 -23.34
C ARG A 179 1.70 -14.12 -22.77
N LYS A 180 2.33 -12.99 -23.08
CA LYS A 180 3.69 -12.65 -22.67
C LYS A 180 3.88 -11.14 -22.69
N VAL A 181 4.72 -10.64 -21.79
CA VAL A 181 5.17 -9.25 -21.77
C VAL A 181 6.67 -9.24 -22.12
N ASP A 182 7.08 -8.28 -22.94
CA ASP A 182 8.49 -8.07 -23.29
C ASP A 182 9.20 -7.30 -22.16
N ILE A 183 9.71 -8.07 -21.20
CA ILE A 183 10.33 -7.55 -19.98
C ILE A 183 11.61 -6.78 -20.31
N ASP A 184 12.40 -7.27 -21.26
CA ASP A 184 13.71 -6.69 -21.56
C ASP A 184 13.57 -5.32 -22.19
N ALA A 185 12.60 -5.16 -23.12
CA ALA A 185 12.32 -3.87 -23.74
C ALA A 185 11.73 -2.86 -22.73
N ILE A 186 10.85 -3.31 -21.81
CA ILE A 186 10.31 -2.45 -20.75
C ILE A 186 11.46 -2.01 -19.81
N ARG A 187 12.31 -2.94 -19.35
CA ARG A 187 13.43 -2.62 -18.47
C ARG A 187 14.42 -1.63 -19.12
N ALA A 188 14.79 -1.87 -20.37
CA ALA A 188 15.64 -0.95 -21.11
C ALA A 188 15.07 0.47 -21.19
N SER A 189 13.73 0.58 -21.35
CA SER A 189 13.05 1.88 -21.34
C SER A 189 13.10 2.55 -19.97
N LEU A 190 12.83 1.80 -18.90
CA LEU A 190 12.87 2.31 -17.51
C LEU A 190 14.31 2.68 -17.09
N ASP A 191 15.31 1.92 -17.49
CA ASP A 191 16.74 2.18 -17.19
C ASP A 191 17.25 3.44 -17.90
N ASN A 192 16.65 3.81 -19.04
CA ASN A 192 16.87 5.10 -19.70
C ASN A 192 16.07 6.27 -19.06
N GLY A 193 15.37 6.03 -17.96
CA GLY A 193 14.59 7.04 -17.27
C GLY A 193 13.25 7.37 -17.93
N TYR A 194 12.78 6.54 -18.86
CA TYR A 194 11.48 6.72 -19.50
C TYR A 194 10.38 6.11 -18.65
N LEU A 195 9.19 6.68 -18.76
CA LEU A 195 7.94 6.10 -18.27
C LEU A 195 7.37 5.21 -19.37
N VAL A 196 6.98 4.00 -19.05
CA VAL A 196 6.38 3.06 -20.04
C VAL A 196 4.86 3.14 -19.94
N LEU A 197 4.19 3.34 -21.08
CA LEU A 197 2.73 3.41 -21.19
C LEU A 197 2.21 2.25 -22.02
N LEU A 198 1.33 1.44 -21.46
CA LEU A 198 0.74 0.28 -22.09
C LEU A 198 -0.76 0.50 -22.33
N PRO A 199 -1.24 0.29 -23.56
CA PRO A 199 -2.68 0.29 -23.87
C PRO A 199 -3.33 -1.06 -23.52
N PRO A 200 -4.68 -1.14 -23.43
CA PRO A 200 -5.40 -2.39 -23.30
C PRO A 200 -5.51 -3.12 -24.67
N LEU A 201 -4.39 -3.22 -25.35
CA LEU A 201 -4.23 -3.88 -26.64
C LEU A 201 -2.97 -4.74 -26.62
N GLY A 202 -3.00 -5.86 -27.33
CA GLY A 202 -1.85 -6.71 -27.54
C GLY A 202 -1.84 -7.29 -28.95
N PHE A 203 -0.69 -7.83 -29.36
CA PHE A 203 -0.51 -8.37 -30.71
C PHE A 203 -0.13 -9.84 -30.65
N SER A 204 -0.67 -10.64 -31.59
CA SER A 204 -0.20 -12.00 -31.78
C SER A 204 1.15 -12.01 -32.52
N PRO A 205 1.88 -13.13 -32.51
CA PRO A 205 3.07 -13.30 -33.34
C PRO A 205 2.77 -13.23 -34.86
N THR A 206 1.53 -13.39 -35.24
CA THR A 206 1.05 -13.27 -36.64
C THR A 206 0.64 -11.84 -37.04
N GLY A 207 0.76 -10.87 -36.06
CA GLY A 207 0.48 -9.46 -36.32
C GLY A 207 -0.99 -9.07 -36.10
N GLU A 208 -1.85 -9.97 -35.59
CA GLU A 208 -3.21 -9.63 -35.24
C GLU A 208 -3.29 -8.85 -33.93
N ALA A 209 -4.14 -7.83 -33.91
CA ALA A 209 -4.42 -7.08 -32.69
C ALA A 209 -5.57 -7.70 -31.91
N PHE A 210 -5.47 -7.68 -30.59
CA PHE A 210 -6.51 -8.13 -29.66
C PHE A 210 -6.83 -7.04 -28.65
N ASN A 211 -8.13 -6.90 -28.34
CA ASN A 211 -8.63 -6.05 -27.27
C ASN A 211 -8.49 -6.80 -25.93
N LEU A 212 -7.78 -6.20 -24.99
CA LEU A 212 -7.48 -6.76 -23.66
C LEU A 212 -8.21 -5.96 -22.59
N THR A 213 -8.32 -6.51 -21.39
CA THR A 213 -8.69 -5.70 -20.22
C THR A 213 -7.45 -4.99 -19.67
N MET A 214 -7.61 -3.74 -19.25
CA MET A 214 -6.55 -2.97 -18.61
C MET A 214 -5.99 -3.72 -17.40
N GLN A 215 -6.86 -4.32 -16.60
CA GLN A 215 -6.50 -5.07 -15.40
C GLN A 215 -5.62 -6.29 -15.75
N ASP A 216 -5.93 -7.02 -16.83
CA ASP A 216 -5.10 -8.17 -17.25
C ASP A 216 -3.71 -7.73 -17.72
N VAL A 217 -3.65 -6.65 -18.51
CA VAL A 217 -2.36 -6.07 -18.94
C VAL A 217 -1.55 -5.61 -17.74
N ALA A 218 -2.16 -4.89 -16.80
CA ALA A 218 -1.49 -4.34 -15.62
C ALA A 218 -0.99 -5.47 -14.69
N ALA A 219 -1.85 -6.40 -14.30
CA ALA A 219 -1.47 -7.52 -13.44
C ALA A 219 -0.41 -8.42 -14.09
N SER A 220 -0.57 -8.76 -15.38
CA SER A 220 0.41 -9.59 -16.12
C SER A 220 1.76 -8.90 -16.26
N THR A 221 1.76 -7.58 -16.45
CA THR A 221 2.99 -6.77 -16.50
C THR A 221 3.65 -6.71 -15.12
N ALA A 222 2.89 -6.48 -14.06
CA ALA A 222 3.39 -6.47 -12.69
C ALA A 222 4.07 -7.79 -12.32
N ILE A 223 3.44 -8.92 -12.65
CA ILE A 223 4.00 -10.26 -12.44
C ILE A 223 5.29 -10.46 -13.24
N ALA A 224 5.26 -10.18 -14.54
CA ALA A 224 6.38 -10.40 -15.43
C ALA A 224 7.60 -9.56 -15.01
N MET A 225 7.39 -8.29 -14.63
CA MET A 225 8.43 -7.38 -14.16
C MET A 225 8.92 -7.70 -12.75
N ARG A 226 8.20 -8.54 -11.97
CA ARG A 226 8.34 -8.67 -10.52
C ARG A 226 8.29 -7.30 -9.85
N ALA A 227 7.23 -6.55 -10.17
CA ALA A 227 7.05 -5.21 -9.66
C ALA A 227 7.00 -5.20 -8.13
N ASP A 228 7.59 -4.18 -7.52
CA ASP A 228 7.54 -4.00 -6.06
C ASP A 228 6.12 -3.65 -5.59
N LYS A 229 5.38 -2.89 -6.41
CA LYS A 229 3.97 -2.60 -6.17
C LYS A 229 3.16 -2.70 -7.47
N PHE A 230 1.96 -3.26 -7.34
CA PHE A 230 0.90 -3.19 -8.34
C PHE A 230 -0.24 -2.34 -7.79
N ILE A 231 -0.59 -1.27 -8.46
CA ILE A 231 -1.61 -0.33 -8.01
C ILE A 231 -2.70 -0.28 -9.06
N LEU A 232 -3.92 -0.60 -8.65
CA LEU A 232 -5.10 -0.53 -9.48
C LEU A 232 -6.00 0.59 -8.97
N MET A 233 -6.17 1.63 -9.78
CA MET A 233 -7.08 2.73 -9.50
C MET A 233 -8.47 2.34 -10.02
N GLY A 234 -9.34 1.89 -9.12
CA GLY A 234 -10.66 1.36 -9.41
C GLY A 234 -11.80 2.34 -9.13
N ALA A 235 -13.01 1.93 -9.50
CA ALA A 235 -14.22 2.67 -9.19
C ALA A 235 -14.64 2.54 -7.71
N SER A 236 -14.26 1.43 -7.05
CA SER A 236 -14.53 1.17 -5.64
C SER A 236 -13.51 1.88 -4.74
N ASP A 237 -13.90 2.10 -3.48
CA ASP A 237 -13.01 2.68 -2.46
C ASP A 237 -11.97 1.70 -1.92
N GLY A 238 -12.03 0.46 -2.36
CA GLY A 238 -11.25 -0.68 -1.90
C GLY A 238 -12.11 -1.93 -1.80
N VAL A 239 -11.64 -2.93 -1.06
CA VAL A 239 -12.35 -4.19 -0.87
C VAL A 239 -13.35 -4.06 0.27
N ARG A 240 -14.61 -4.43 -0.04
CA ARG A 240 -15.70 -4.50 0.94
C ARG A 240 -16.38 -5.86 0.88
N THR A 241 -16.96 -6.25 2.02
CA THR A 241 -17.91 -7.35 2.03
C THR A 241 -19.29 -6.89 1.55
N ARG A 242 -20.15 -7.86 1.26
CA ARG A 242 -21.58 -7.60 0.98
C ARG A 242 -22.32 -6.97 2.15
N SER A 243 -21.83 -7.16 3.39
CA SER A 243 -22.33 -6.49 4.60
C SER A 243 -21.85 -5.05 4.76
N GLY A 244 -20.92 -4.59 3.90
CA GLY A 244 -20.37 -3.24 3.92
C GLY A 244 -19.09 -3.06 4.75
N GLU A 245 -18.58 -4.12 5.35
CA GLU A 245 -17.30 -4.09 6.08
C GLU A 245 -16.15 -3.80 5.11
N PHE A 246 -15.28 -2.86 5.48
CA PHE A 246 -14.15 -2.40 4.67
C PHE A 246 -12.84 -2.97 5.20
N TYR A 247 -11.97 -3.40 4.29
CA TYR A 247 -10.64 -3.90 4.59
C TYR A 247 -9.58 -2.95 4.03
N SER A 248 -8.84 -2.28 4.90
CA SER A 248 -7.66 -1.48 4.51
C SER A 248 -6.49 -2.37 4.12
N GLU A 249 -6.41 -3.56 4.72
CA GLU A 249 -5.42 -4.58 4.44
C GLU A 249 -6.06 -5.97 4.47
N ILE A 250 -5.63 -6.85 3.56
CA ILE A 250 -6.10 -8.23 3.50
C ILE A 250 -4.99 -9.15 2.97
N SER A 251 -4.82 -10.33 3.57
CA SER A 251 -3.92 -11.35 3.02
C SER A 251 -4.54 -12.05 1.80
N ALA A 252 -3.70 -12.53 0.88
CA ALA A 252 -4.18 -13.27 -0.28
C ALA A 252 -4.97 -14.53 0.13
N GLY A 253 -4.58 -15.19 1.25
CA GLY A 253 -5.30 -16.34 1.78
C GLY A 253 -6.71 -15.99 2.26
N ASP A 254 -6.86 -14.88 2.97
CA ASP A 254 -8.17 -14.41 3.44
C ASP A 254 -9.04 -13.94 2.28
N ALA A 255 -8.46 -13.19 1.35
CA ALA A 255 -9.18 -12.71 0.16
C ALA A 255 -9.70 -13.89 -0.70
N GLU A 256 -8.92 -14.96 -0.87
CA GLU A 256 -9.35 -16.17 -1.55
C GLU A 256 -10.50 -16.86 -0.82
N ARG A 257 -10.38 -17.02 0.51
CA ARG A 257 -11.42 -17.63 1.35
C ARG A 257 -12.73 -16.84 1.26
N MET A 258 -12.67 -15.51 1.40
CA MET A 258 -13.83 -14.63 1.33
C MET A 258 -14.46 -14.65 -0.07
N THR A 259 -13.65 -14.72 -1.12
CA THR A 259 -14.14 -14.85 -2.50
C THR A 259 -14.85 -16.19 -2.69
N ALA A 260 -14.28 -17.29 -2.22
CA ALA A 260 -14.88 -18.63 -2.29
C ALA A 260 -16.22 -18.70 -1.54
N ASN A 261 -16.32 -18.01 -0.40
CA ASN A 261 -17.54 -17.92 0.41
C ASN A 261 -18.55 -16.91 -0.13
N GLN A 262 -18.25 -16.21 -1.22
CA GLN A 262 -19.08 -15.14 -1.80
C GLN A 262 -19.38 -13.98 -0.84
N GLU A 263 -18.45 -13.70 0.06
CA GLU A 263 -18.55 -12.60 1.04
C GLU A 263 -18.23 -11.22 0.43
N ILE A 264 -17.44 -11.20 -0.66
CA ILE A 264 -16.97 -9.98 -1.31
C ILE A 264 -18.09 -9.28 -2.10
N ASP A 265 -18.12 -7.95 -2.02
CA ASP A 265 -19.03 -7.13 -2.83
C ASP A 265 -18.71 -7.32 -4.32
N PRO A 266 -19.69 -7.64 -5.16
CA PRO A 266 -19.50 -7.76 -6.61
C PRO A 266 -18.86 -6.55 -7.28
N ALA A 267 -19.02 -5.36 -6.73
CA ALA A 267 -18.45 -4.12 -7.28
C ALA A 267 -16.91 -4.11 -7.28
N CYS A 268 -16.27 -4.77 -6.31
CA CYS A 268 -14.80 -4.87 -6.21
C CYS A 268 -14.25 -6.26 -6.53
N ALA A 269 -15.11 -7.27 -6.68
CA ALA A 269 -14.70 -8.67 -6.84
C ALA A 269 -13.80 -8.91 -8.07
N ALA A 270 -14.10 -8.26 -9.19
CA ALA A 270 -13.30 -8.41 -10.42
C ALA A 270 -11.88 -7.83 -10.23
N ASP A 271 -11.76 -6.64 -9.66
CA ASP A 271 -10.48 -5.99 -9.40
C ASP A 271 -9.68 -6.78 -8.36
N LEU A 272 -10.32 -7.26 -7.28
CA LEU A 272 -9.70 -8.15 -6.29
C LEU A 272 -9.11 -9.41 -6.95
N GLY A 273 -9.79 -9.99 -7.93
CA GLY A 273 -9.27 -11.14 -8.68
C GLY A 273 -7.94 -10.86 -9.38
N TYR A 274 -7.74 -9.66 -9.91
CA TYR A 274 -6.47 -9.26 -10.52
C TYR A 274 -5.38 -8.93 -9.48
N LEU A 275 -5.74 -8.38 -8.32
CA LEU A 275 -4.81 -8.20 -7.21
C LEU A 275 -4.32 -9.56 -6.71
N LEU A 276 -5.23 -10.53 -6.49
CA LEU A 276 -4.91 -11.90 -6.12
C LEU A 276 -3.97 -12.55 -7.15
N LYS A 277 -4.29 -12.43 -8.45
CA LYS A 277 -3.44 -12.91 -9.54
C LYS A 277 -2.02 -12.33 -9.43
N ALA A 278 -1.90 -11.04 -9.16
CA ALA A 278 -0.59 -10.36 -9.05
C ALA A 278 0.19 -10.86 -7.82
N CYS A 279 -0.42 -10.92 -6.64
CA CYS A 279 0.24 -11.41 -5.42
C CYS A 279 0.67 -12.87 -5.55
N ARG A 280 -0.19 -13.75 -6.10
CA ARG A 280 0.18 -15.16 -6.37
C ARG A 280 1.27 -15.30 -7.43
N GLY A 281 1.38 -14.33 -8.33
CA GLY A 281 2.44 -14.21 -9.32
C GLY A 281 3.76 -13.64 -8.78
N GLY A 282 3.85 -13.32 -7.48
CA GLY A 282 5.08 -12.88 -6.81
C GLY A 282 5.22 -11.36 -6.67
N VAL A 283 4.17 -10.59 -6.88
CA VAL A 283 4.14 -9.16 -6.53
C VAL A 283 3.99 -9.03 -5.02
N SER A 284 4.86 -8.26 -4.38
CA SER A 284 4.91 -8.16 -2.93
C SER A 284 3.69 -7.44 -2.33
N ARG A 285 3.15 -6.43 -3.03
CA ARG A 285 2.00 -5.64 -2.60
C ARG A 285 1.15 -5.24 -3.79
N ALA A 286 -0.14 -5.49 -3.69
CA ALA A 286 -1.11 -5.06 -4.69
C ALA A 286 -2.16 -4.17 -4.01
N HIS A 287 -2.42 -3.00 -4.59
CA HIS A 287 -3.30 -1.98 -4.01
C HIS A 287 -4.51 -1.75 -4.90
N LEU A 288 -5.69 -1.65 -4.30
CA LEU A 288 -6.90 -1.15 -4.94
C LEU A 288 -7.24 0.18 -4.30
N ILE A 289 -7.06 1.27 -5.03
CA ILE A 289 -7.29 2.62 -4.55
C ILE A 289 -8.41 3.32 -5.33
N PRO A 290 -9.17 4.23 -4.71
CA PRO A 290 -10.24 4.94 -5.40
C PRO A 290 -9.71 5.92 -6.45
N ALA A 291 -10.07 5.70 -7.73
CA ALA A 291 -9.68 6.59 -8.82
C ALA A 291 -10.28 8.01 -8.66
N ARG A 292 -11.37 8.17 -7.89
CA ARG A 292 -12.04 9.44 -7.66
C ARG A 292 -11.37 10.34 -6.61
N LEU A 293 -10.45 9.81 -5.80
CA LEU A 293 -9.76 10.56 -4.76
C LEU A 293 -8.58 11.29 -5.37
N ASP A 294 -8.59 12.62 -5.30
CA ASP A 294 -7.45 13.45 -5.69
C ASP A 294 -6.28 13.23 -4.71
N GLY A 295 -5.06 13.05 -5.24
CA GLY A 295 -3.90 12.71 -4.44
C GLY A 295 -3.95 11.31 -3.80
N GLY A 296 -4.96 10.47 -4.11
CA GLY A 296 -5.11 9.13 -3.53
C GLY A 296 -3.86 8.26 -3.70
N LEU A 297 -3.20 8.35 -4.84
CA LEU A 297 -1.94 7.65 -5.09
C LEU A 297 -0.81 8.09 -4.14
N MET A 298 -0.72 9.39 -3.86
CA MET A 298 0.29 9.95 -2.95
C MET A 298 0.00 9.57 -1.50
N ILE A 299 -1.26 9.64 -1.07
CA ILE A 299 -1.67 9.26 0.28
C ILE A 299 -1.36 7.78 0.52
N ASP A 300 -1.71 6.90 -0.42
CA ASP A 300 -1.48 5.45 -0.30
C ASP A 300 0.01 5.09 -0.21
N LEU A 301 0.86 5.81 -0.93
CA LEU A 301 2.29 5.49 -1.01
C LEU A 301 3.14 6.13 0.09
N PHE A 302 2.68 7.23 0.70
CA PHE A 302 3.51 8.03 1.61
C PHE A 302 2.89 8.25 3.00
N THR A 303 1.80 7.55 3.32
CA THR A 303 1.24 7.53 4.68
C THR A 303 1.12 6.11 5.20
N HIS A 304 1.07 5.97 6.52
CA HIS A 304 0.93 4.67 7.18
C HIS A 304 -0.46 4.05 6.91
N ASP A 305 -1.50 4.86 7.00
CA ASP A 305 -2.88 4.36 6.91
C ASP A 305 -3.30 4.10 5.46
N GLY A 306 -2.62 4.73 4.49
CA GLY A 306 -2.93 4.59 3.08
C GLY A 306 -4.35 5.03 2.70
N VAL A 307 -4.80 4.61 1.53
CA VAL A 307 -6.20 4.71 1.09
C VAL A 307 -6.56 3.46 0.29
N GLY A 308 -7.81 3.03 0.39
CA GLY A 308 -8.22 1.82 -0.30
C GLY A 308 -7.80 0.54 0.42
N THR A 309 -7.47 -0.50 -0.32
CA THR A 309 -7.09 -1.81 0.22
C THR A 309 -5.74 -2.25 -0.30
N MET A 310 -4.84 -2.62 0.60
CA MET A 310 -3.60 -3.31 0.28
C MET A 310 -3.77 -4.81 0.41
N LEU A 311 -3.41 -5.55 -0.63
CA LEU A 311 -3.34 -7.00 -0.65
C LEU A 311 -1.89 -7.47 -0.59
N THR A 312 -1.60 -8.43 0.30
CA THR A 312 -0.27 -9.00 0.50
C THR A 312 -0.28 -10.52 0.33
N PRO A 313 0.84 -11.16 -0.08
CA PRO A 313 0.92 -12.60 -0.24
C PRO A 313 0.67 -13.40 1.04
N SER A 314 1.04 -12.84 2.18
CA SER A 314 0.89 -13.40 3.53
C SER A 314 0.57 -12.29 4.51
N ASP A 315 0.16 -12.68 5.71
CA ASP A 315 -0.05 -11.71 6.79
C ASP A 315 1.24 -10.91 7.04
N LEU A 316 1.12 -9.60 7.14
CA LEU A 316 2.26 -8.70 7.41
C LEU A 316 2.66 -8.74 8.88
N GLU A 317 1.76 -9.19 9.75
CA GLU A 317 2.07 -9.35 11.17
C GLU A 317 2.86 -10.62 11.43
N ALA A 318 4.04 -10.46 12.03
CA ALA A 318 4.87 -11.56 12.50
C ALA A 318 5.11 -11.46 14.00
N LEU A 319 4.91 -12.57 14.72
CA LEU A 319 5.40 -12.76 16.08
C LEU A 319 6.60 -13.69 16.02
N ARG A 320 7.79 -13.14 16.23
CA ARG A 320 9.07 -13.85 16.06
C ARG A 320 10.06 -13.53 17.17
N GLU A 321 11.13 -14.29 17.24
CA GLU A 321 12.29 -13.96 18.08
C GLU A 321 13.01 -12.74 17.48
N ALA A 322 13.54 -11.89 18.38
CA ALA A 322 14.27 -10.71 17.98
C ALA A 322 15.69 -11.05 17.50
N SER A 323 16.20 -10.27 16.58
CA SER A 323 17.55 -10.34 16.02
C SER A 323 18.38 -9.10 16.41
N ALA A 324 19.65 -9.10 16.09
CA ALA A 324 20.54 -7.96 16.33
C ALA A 324 20.05 -6.66 15.65
N ASP A 325 19.40 -6.77 14.51
CA ASP A 325 18.86 -5.63 13.74
C ASP A 325 17.69 -4.95 14.47
N ASP A 326 17.01 -5.66 15.36
CA ASP A 326 15.82 -5.17 16.08
C ASP A 326 16.15 -4.34 17.32
N VAL A 327 17.41 -4.35 17.78
CA VAL A 327 17.85 -3.65 19.02
C VAL A 327 17.42 -2.19 19.05
N GLY A 328 17.59 -1.48 17.92
CA GLY A 328 17.20 -0.07 17.82
C GLY A 328 15.72 0.17 17.97
N ALA A 329 14.89 -0.72 17.42
CA ALA A 329 13.44 -0.64 17.49
C ALA A 329 12.93 -1.01 18.91
N VAL A 330 13.48 -2.06 19.52
CA VAL A 330 13.18 -2.46 20.90
C VAL A 330 13.51 -1.33 21.89
N LEU A 331 14.67 -0.69 21.75
CA LEU A 331 15.05 0.45 22.58
C LEU A 331 14.07 1.61 22.46
N ARG A 332 13.67 1.98 21.23
CA ARG A 332 12.68 3.05 21.02
C ARG A 332 11.33 2.71 21.65
N LEU A 333 10.90 1.45 21.54
CA LEU A 333 9.64 0.99 22.10
C LEU A 333 9.62 0.99 23.63
N LEU A 334 10.77 0.74 24.28
CA LEU A 334 10.90 0.71 25.74
C LEU A 334 11.19 2.10 26.37
N ALA A 335 11.81 3.02 25.64
CA ALA A 335 12.25 4.32 26.14
C ALA A 335 11.15 5.11 26.89
N PRO A 336 9.92 5.26 26.40
CA PRO A 336 8.88 6.00 27.12
C PRO A 336 8.52 5.37 28.48
N LEU A 337 8.60 4.03 28.59
CA LEU A 337 8.29 3.31 29.82
C LEU A 337 9.47 3.32 30.82
N GLU A 338 10.67 3.50 30.33
CA GLU A 338 11.86 3.73 31.16
C GLU A 338 11.89 5.16 31.72
N GLU A 339 11.47 6.15 30.92
CA GLU A 339 11.39 7.56 31.31
C GLU A 339 10.30 7.80 32.36
N ASP A 340 9.13 7.14 32.25
CA ASP A 340 8.04 7.26 33.22
C ASP A 340 8.19 6.34 34.44
N GLY A 341 9.30 5.58 34.52
CA GLY A 341 9.61 4.67 35.61
C GLY A 341 8.81 3.37 35.63
N THR A 342 8.03 3.08 34.59
CA THR A 342 7.29 1.82 34.45
C THR A 342 8.23 0.63 34.21
N LEU A 343 9.31 0.81 33.46
CA LEU A 343 10.39 -0.17 33.30
C LEU A 343 11.70 0.31 33.95
N VAL A 344 12.55 -0.63 34.31
CA VAL A 344 13.92 -0.34 34.73
C VAL A 344 14.74 -0.04 33.50
N LYS A 345 15.49 1.06 33.53
CA LYS A 345 16.36 1.45 32.45
C LYS A 345 17.42 0.38 32.18
N ARG A 346 17.54 -0.01 30.90
CA ARG A 346 18.52 -1.00 30.44
C ARG A 346 19.47 -0.35 29.46
N PRO A 347 20.79 -0.42 29.69
CA PRO A 347 21.73 0.10 28.71
C PRO A 347 21.68 -0.69 27.42
N ARG A 348 22.01 -0.03 26.32
CA ARG A 348 21.98 -0.60 24.97
C ARG A 348 22.77 -1.91 24.88
N GLU A 349 23.96 -1.94 25.47
CA GLU A 349 24.86 -3.08 25.45
C GLU A 349 24.25 -4.32 26.12
N LEU A 350 23.37 -4.12 27.11
CA LEU A 350 22.65 -5.20 27.77
C LEU A 350 21.61 -5.79 26.83
N ILE A 351 20.82 -4.94 26.15
CA ILE A 351 19.79 -5.39 25.20
C ILE A 351 20.45 -6.08 24.00
N GLU A 352 21.56 -5.54 23.47
CA GLU A 352 22.33 -6.17 22.39
C GLU A 352 22.80 -7.58 22.77
N ARG A 353 23.32 -7.76 23.98
CA ARG A 353 23.77 -9.06 24.48
C ARG A 353 22.63 -10.05 24.68
N GLU A 354 21.47 -9.56 25.10
CA GLU A 354 20.33 -10.37 25.52
C GLU A 354 19.20 -10.39 24.47
N ILE A 355 19.45 -9.89 23.27
CA ILE A 355 18.40 -9.72 22.25
C ILE A 355 17.69 -11.03 21.88
N ALA A 356 18.37 -12.17 21.93
CA ALA A 356 17.78 -13.49 21.70
C ALA A 356 16.72 -13.90 22.74
N GLN A 357 16.69 -13.24 23.91
CA GLN A 357 15.63 -13.44 24.89
C GLN A 357 14.33 -12.74 24.54
N PHE A 358 14.38 -11.74 23.62
CA PHE A 358 13.23 -10.97 23.22
C PHE A 358 12.44 -11.68 22.12
N SER A 359 11.13 -11.55 22.19
CA SER A 359 10.19 -11.78 21.08
C SER A 359 9.57 -10.45 20.70
N VAL A 360 9.35 -10.26 19.40
CA VAL A 360 8.81 -9.01 18.87
C VAL A 360 7.57 -9.27 18.02
N LEU A 361 6.61 -8.37 18.11
CA LEU A 361 5.53 -8.22 17.16
C LEU A 361 5.96 -7.20 16.12
N GLU A 362 5.93 -7.63 14.89
CA GLU A 362 6.31 -6.83 13.73
C GLU A 362 5.11 -6.72 12.78
N HIS A 363 4.90 -5.55 12.24
CA HIS A 363 3.99 -5.31 11.15
C HIS A 363 4.72 -4.54 10.07
N ASP A 364 4.85 -5.14 8.89
CA ASP A 364 5.52 -4.53 7.72
C ASP A 364 6.93 -3.97 8.03
N GLY A 365 7.75 -4.71 8.77
CA GLY A 365 9.11 -4.29 9.15
C GLY A 365 9.15 -3.29 10.32
N VAL A 366 8.00 -2.90 10.87
CA VAL A 366 7.91 -2.01 12.04
C VAL A 366 7.60 -2.83 13.29
N ILE A 367 8.50 -2.79 14.26
CA ILE A 367 8.27 -3.44 15.57
C ILE A 367 7.38 -2.55 16.42
N PHE A 368 6.21 -3.08 16.79
CA PHE A 368 5.22 -2.39 17.61
C PHE A 368 4.93 -3.06 18.96
N GLY A 369 5.49 -4.26 19.20
CA GLY A 369 5.39 -4.95 20.48
C GLY A 369 6.63 -5.76 20.80
N CYS A 370 6.92 -5.94 22.08
CA CYS A 370 8.01 -6.83 22.53
C CYS A 370 7.74 -7.43 23.91
N ALA A 371 8.39 -8.56 24.19
CA ALA A 371 8.50 -9.16 25.52
C ALA A 371 9.82 -9.93 25.60
N ALA A 372 10.45 -9.97 26.79
CA ALA A 372 11.65 -10.75 27.04
C ALA A 372 11.33 -11.96 27.93
N LEU A 373 11.96 -13.11 27.64
CA LEU A 373 11.93 -14.33 28.45
C LEU A 373 13.31 -14.59 29.04
N ILE A 374 13.43 -14.52 30.36
CA ILE A 374 14.67 -14.75 31.11
C ILE A 374 14.53 -16.07 31.87
N PRO A 375 15.21 -17.15 31.45
CA PRO A 375 15.08 -18.46 32.11
C PRO A 375 15.95 -18.56 33.37
N PHE A 376 15.39 -19.21 34.40
CA PHE A 376 16.06 -19.64 35.64
C PHE A 376 15.95 -21.16 35.69
N ALA A 377 16.78 -21.81 34.90
CA ALA A 377 16.71 -23.26 34.66
C ALA A 377 16.84 -24.11 35.95
N PRO A 378 17.69 -23.80 36.92
CA PRO A 378 17.80 -24.58 38.15
C PRO A 378 16.49 -24.69 38.93
N GLU A 379 15.69 -23.62 38.94
CA GLU A 379 14.42 -23.58 39.69
C GLU A 379 13.22 -23.94 38.81
N GLY A 380 13.43 -24.24 37.50
CA GLY A 380 12.37 -24.52 36.53
C GLY A 380 11.41 -23.35 36.35
N MET A 381 11.92 -22.13 36.46
CA MET A 381 11.16 -20.88 36.36
C MET A 381 11.70 -19.99 35.24
N ALA A 382 10.85 -19.09 34.76
CA ALA A 382 11.28 -18.01 33.87
C ALA A 382 10.62 -16.68 34.24
N GLU A 383 11.31 -15.56 34.03
CA GLU A 383 10.73 -14.21 34.12
C GLU A 383 10.27 -13.75 32.74
N MET A 384 9.03 -13.27 32.65
CA MET A 384 8.63 -12.43 31.54
C MET A 384 8.84 -10.97 31.91
N ALA A 385 9.69 -10.31 31.16
CA ALA A 385 10.04 -8.90 31.36
C ALA A 385 9.77 -8.09 30.10
N CYS A 386 9.78 -6.77 30.19
CA CYS A 386 9.68 -5.83 29.06
C CYS A 386 8.44 -6.03 28.15
N LEU A 387 7.35 -6.57 28.70
CA LEU A 387 6.10 -6.67 27.91
C LEU A 387 5.61 -5.25 27.61
N ASN A 388 5.63 -4.91 26.35
CA ASN A 388 5.09 -3.65 25.84
C ASN A 388 4.48 -3.83 24.45
N VAL A 389 3.39 -3.11 24.23
CA VAL A 389 2.77 -2.91 22.90
C VAL A 389 2.59 -1.40 22.74
N HIS A 390 2.94 -0.88 21.57
CA HIS A 390 2.81 0.55 21.28
C HIS A 390 1.37 1.01 21.49
N PRO A 391 1.13 2.20 22.07
CA PRO A 391 -0.21 2.67 22.44
C PRO A 391 -1.25 2.60 21.32
N GLU A 392 -0.86 2.89 20.09
CA GLU A 392 -1.74 2.87 18.91
C GLU A 392 -2.23 1.46 18.53
N TYR A 393 -1.55 0.39 19.00
CA TYR A 393 -1.87 -1.02 18.69
C TYR A 393 -2.43 -1.78 19.90
N ARG A 394 -2.69 -1.14 21.04
CA ARG A 394 -2.99 -1.85 22.32
C ARG A 394 -4.32 -2.58 22.39
N GLU A 395 -5.29 -2.28 21.58
CA GLU A 395 -6.65 -2.83 21.73
C GLU A 395 -6.90 -4.11 20.90
N LEU A 396 -5.94 -4.57 20.12
CA LEU A 396 -6.08 -5.70 19.20
C LEU A 396 -5.73 -7.08 19.80
N GLY A 397 -5.47 -7.16 21.11
CA GLY A 397 -5.15 -8.45 21.77
C GLY A 397 -3.67 -8.85 21.72
N ASP A 398 -2.78 -8.02 21.22
CA ASP A 398 -1.37 -8.30 20.98
C ASP A 398 -0.55 -8.57 22.23
N GLY A 399 -0.88 -7.92 23.35
CA GLY A 399 -0.28 -8.23 24.63
C GLY A 399 -0.54 -9.69 25.06
N GLU A 400 -1.70 -10.22 24.74
CA GLU A 400 -2.05 -11.63 25.00
C GLU A 400 -1.34 -12.58 24.03
N ARG A 401 -1.19 -12.21 22.76
CA ARG A 401 -0.39 -12.97 21.78
C ARG A 401 1.06 -13.09 22.24
N LEU A 402 1.68 -12.01 22.69
CA LEU A 402 3.04 -12.01 23.28
C LEU A 402 3.10 -12.91 24.50
N LEU A 403 2.15 -12.80 25.44
CA LEU A 403 2.11 -13.64 26.64
C LEU A 403 2.05 -15.13 26.27
N ARG A 404 1.14 -15.54 25.41
CA ARG A 404 1.00 -16.95 24.95
C ARG A 404 2.29 -17.46 24.30
N HIS A 405 2.93 -16.62 23.50
CA HIS A 405 4.20 -16.97 22.86
C HIS A 405 5.31 -17.17 23.89
N ILE A 406 5.44 -16.24 24.85
CA ILE A 406 6.42 -16.35 25.96
C ILE A 406 6.14 -17.60 26.81
N GLU A 407 4.89 -17.93 27.10
CA GLU A 407 4.50 -19.16 27.80
C GLU A 407 4.93 -20.41 27.02
N ALA A 408 4.71 -20.43 25.72
CA ALA A 408 5.12 -21.55 24.84
C ALA A 408 6.65 -21.70 24.80
N ARG A 409 7.40 -20.60 24.69
CA ARG A 409 8.88 -20.60 24.76
C ARG A 409 9.38 -21.10 26.12
N ALA A 410 8.76 -20.64 27.23
CA ALA A 410 9.13 -21.06 28.55
C ALA A 410 8.93 -22.58 28.75
N ARG A 411 7.80 -23.13 28.27
CA ARG A 411 7.56 -24.58 28.28
C ARG A 411 8.59 -25.36 27.44
N ALA A 412 8.94 -24.84 26.27
CA ALA A 412 9.95 -25.45 25.39
C ALA A 412 11.34 -25.51 26.07
N LEU A 413 11.65 -24.53 26.93
CA LEU A 413 12.87 -24.51 27.76
C LEU A 413 12.76 -25.36 29.06
N GLY A 414 11.65 -26.08 29.25
CA GLY A 414 11.43 -26.94 30.44
C GLY A 414 11.02 -26.18 31.69
N CYS A 415 10.66 -24.90 31.60
CA CYS A 415 10.17 -24.14 32.72
C CYS A 415 8.74 -24.54 33.07
N ARG A 416 8.44 -24.68 34.36
CA ARG A 416 7.12 -25.03 34.90
C ARG A 416 6.34 -23.85 35.45
N ARG A 417 7.02 -22.72 35.70
CA ARG A 417 6.43 -21.51 36.25
C ARG A 417 6.95 -20.30 35.51
N LEU A 418 6.04 -19.38 35.22
CA LEU A 418 6.36 -18.06 34.66
C LEU A 418 6.05 -17.00 35.70
N PHE A 419 6.96 -16.08 35.96
CA PHE A 419 6.69 -14.96 36.85
C PHE A 419 6.92 -13.61 36.17
N VAL A 420 6.28 -12.59 36.71
CA VAL A 420 6.39 -11.20 36.27
C VAL A 420 6.52 -10.28 37.47
N LEU A 421 7.25 -9.18 37.29
CA LEU A 421 7.33 -8.07 38.22
C LEU A 421 6.69 -6.84 37.63
N THR A 422 5.60 -6.37 38.21
CA THR A 422 4.83 -5.24 37.69
C THR A 422 4.54 -4.18 38.76
N THR A 423 4.48 -2.91 38.34
CA THR A 423 4.06 -1.79 39.19
C THR A 423 2.65 -1.28 38.83
N ARG A 424 2.12 -1.60 37.66
CA ARG A 424 0.87 -1.00 37.14
C ARG A 424 -0.15 -1.99 36.61
N THR A 425 0.26 -3.15 36.09
CA THR A 425 -0.59 -4.03 35.30
C THR A 425 -1.06 -5.31 36.02
N THR A 426 -1.09 -5.30 37.34
CA THR A 426 -1.45 -6.46 38.20
C THR A 426 -2.75 -7.12 37.75
N HIS A 427 -3.82 -6.34 37.58
CA HIS A 427 -5.13 -6.89 37.21
C HIS A 427 -5.16 -7.55 35.82
N TRP A 428 -4.32 -7.06 34.91
CA TRP A 428 -4.20 -7.63 33.58
C TRP A 428 -3.63 -9.06 33.63
N PHE A 429 -2.63 -9.30 34.48
CA PHE A 429 -2.03 -10.61 34.71
C PHE A 429 -2.95 -11.54 35.51
N LEU A 430 -3.62 -11.05 36.54
CA LEU A 430 -4.58 -11.85 37.33
C LEU A 430 -5.68 -12.43 36.44
N LYS A 431 -6.24 -11.66 35.51
CA LYS A 431 -7.22 -12.14 34.52
C LYS A 431 -6.68 -13.26 33.60
N ARG A 432 -5.36 -13.46 33.54
CA ARG A 432 -4.68 -14.42 32.69
C ARG A 432 -4.08 -15.61 33.47
N GLY A 433 -4.55 -15.80 34.71
CA GLY A 433 -4.22 -16.96 35.53
C GLY A 433 -2.94 -16.83 36.34
N PHE A 434 -2.41 -15.62 36.46
CA PHE A 434 -1.34 -15.35 37.43
C PHE A 434 -1.92 -15.17 38.84
N THR A 435 -1.14 -15.53 39.85
CA THR A 435 -1.46 -15.33 41.27
C THR A 435 -0.38 -14.47 41.93
N ILE A 436 -0.79 -13.68 42.92
CA ILE A 436 0.16 -12.85 43.71
C ILE A 436 1.07 -13.77 44.50
N ALA A 437 2.36 -13.46 44.50
CA ALA A 437 3.39 -14.24 45.17
C ALA A 437 4.33 -13.30 45.99
N ALA A 438 5.13 -13.91 46.84
CA ALA A 438 6.10 -13.22 47.68
C ALA A 438 7.50 -13.20 47.04
N VAL A 439 8.43 -12.42 47.60
CA VAL A 439 9.82 -12.35 47.09
C VAL A 439 10.53 -13.69 47.27
N GLU A 440 10.18 -14.43 48.30
CA GLU A 440 10.73 -15.73 48.66
C GLU A 440 10.36 -16.83 47.60
N ASP A 441 9.32 -16.60 46.81
CA ASP A 441 8.88 -17.51 45.73
C ASP A 441 9.69 -17.36 44.44
N LEU A 442 10.52 -16.31 44.36
CA LEU A 442 11.38 -16.06 43.20
C LEU A 442 12.63 -16.96 43.19
N PRO A 443 13.27 -17.19 42.06
CA PRO A 443 14.60 -17.78 41.99
C PRO A 443 15.62 -17.05 42.86
N ALA A 444 16.56 -17.77 43.50
CA ALA A 444 17.51 -17.19 44.45
C ALA A 444 18.32 -16.04 43.86
N GLU A 445 18.73 -16.13 42.62
CA GLU A 445 19.42 -15.06 41.90
C GLU A 445 18.52 -13.82 41.75
N ARG A 446 17.25 -13.99 41.44
CA ARG A 446 16.31 -12.89 41.25
C ARG A 446 15.91 -12.21 42.56
N GLN A 447 15.85 -12.97 43.66
CA GLN A 447 15.63 -12.41 45.00
C GLN A 447 16.71 -11.40 45.37
N ARG A 448 18.01 -11.72 45.10
CA ARG A 448 19.14 -10.82 45.36
C ARG A 448 19.07 -9.52 44.58
N LEU A 449 18.46 -9.55 43.38
CA LEU A 449 18.33 -8.40 42.50
C LEU A 449 16.98 -7.69 42.66
N TYR A 450 16.16 -8.06 43.67
CA TYR A 450 14.86 -7.43 43.87
C TYR A 450 15.02 -5.99 44.35
N ASN A 451 14.36 -5.06 43.63
CA ASN A 451 14.43 -3.64 43.95
C ASN A 451 13.35 -3.26 44.98
N TRP A 452 13.76 -3.19 46.26
CA TRP A 452 12.89 -2.85 47.39
C TRP A 452 12.36 -1.42 47.37
N GLN A 453 13.00 -0.49 46.68
CA GLN A 453 12.51 0.88 46.53
C GLN A 453 11.33 0.95 45.58
N ARG A 454 11.39 0.15 44.52
CA ARG A 454 10.37 0.12 43.51
C ARG A 454 9.10 -0.64 43.92
N ARG A 455 9.21 -1.60 44.83
CA ARG A 455 8.11 -2.43 45.36
C ARG A 455 7.21 -3.02 44.27
N SER A 456 7.81 -3.56 43.22
CA SER A 456 7.05 -4.23 42.17
C SER A 456 6.28 -5.44 42.74
N GLN A 457 5.01 -5.58 42.38
CA GLN A 457 4.26 -6.78 42.72
C GLN A 457 4.78 -7.97 41.92
N ILE A 458 4.87 -9.11 42.57
CA ILE A 458 5.30 -10.38 42.00
C ILE A 458 4.05 -11.21 41.72
N LEU A 459 3.95 -11.70 40.51
CA LEU A 459 2.88 -12.62 40.14
C LEU A 459 3.49 -13.83 39.45
N ILE A 460 2.95 -15.02 39.76
CA ILE A 460 3.42 -16.31 39.25
C ILE A 460 2.26 -17.06 38.62
N LYS A 461 2.53 -17.73 37.51
CA LYS A 461 1.64 -18.64 36.82
C LYS A 461 2.31 -19.99 36.63
N ASN A 462 1.60 -21.10 36.92
CA ASN A 462 2.00 -22.44 36.52
C ASN A 462 1.73 -22.60 35.01
N LEU A 463 2.70 -23.14 34.29
CA LEU A 463 2.69 -23.28 32.83
C LEU A 463 2.12 -24.62 32.39
#